data_26f26c70e89933c57690e0bbe77d0fec
#
_entry.id   26f26c70e89933c57690e0bbe77d0fec
#
_cell.length_a   1.000
_cell.length_b   1.000
_cell.length_c   1.000
_cell.angle_alpha   90.00
_cell.angle_beta   90.00
_cell.angle_gamma   90.00
#
_symmetry.space_group_name_H-M   'P 1'
#
loop_
_entity.id
_entity.type
_entity.pdbx_description
1 polymer ?
#
loop_
_entity_poly.entity_id
_entity_poly.type
_entity_poly.pdbx_seq_one_letter_code
_entity_poly.pdbx_strand_id
1 'polypeptide(L)'
;MQVTQLNLFPLKSAQAYSVQQVFVQAQGLSFDREFMITELDGTFVTARKDKILYQFSVLPIPQGIVLCYQQTQYVVRYVDFKQMQPCEVWGEVFLSYIADTQVNHWLSSIFQREVQLRWLGVESQRQLTAMAKPMSFADSNPILLCSQKSLHQIQQWAPVEVTMAQFRANIVIDGQTAFAEELWRVIQIGEVMFEFVQHCTRCVMITRDLQTHELNPHVEPFRTLKTHHTNARGKPIFGIHLIPQNSGIVRVGDRLQVIRSEEI
;
A
#
# COMPACT_ATOMS: atom_id res chain seq x y z
N MET A 1 -4.97 19.25 -12.33
CA MET A 1 -4.79 18.51 -11.08
C MET A 1 -3.31 18.19 -10.92
N GLN A 2 -2.84 18.03 -9.69
CA GLN A 2 -1.43 17.74 -9.41
C GLN A 2 -1.29 16.77 -8.25
N VAL A 3 -0.18 16.06 -8.22
CA VAL A 3 0.20 15.18 -7.10
C VAL A 3 0.54 16.04 -5.89
N THR A 4 -0.12 15.79 -4.77
CA THR A 4 0.11 16.50 -3.52
C THR A 4 0.88 15.68 -2.49
N GLN A 5 0.87 14.34 -2.63
CA GLN A 5 1.55 13.46 -1.71
C GLN A 5 1.89 12.13 -2.38
N LEU A 6 3.07 11.61 -2.07
CA LEU A 6 3.53 10.26 -2.46
C LEU A 6 3.91 9.48 -1.20
N ASN A 7 3.35 8.29 -1.05
CA ASN A 7 3.61 7.43 0.10
C ASN A 7 4.00 6.02 -0.35
N LEU A 8 5.03 5.52 0.27
CA LEU A 8 5.48 4.14 0.18
C LEU A 8 5.16 3.41 1.49
N PHE A 9 4.95 2.14 1.39
CA PHE A 9 4.77 1.24 2.52
C PHE A 9 5.77 0.09 2.37
N PRO A 10 7.08 0.31 2.60
CA PRO A 10 8.10 -0.67 2.23
C PRO A 10 7.87 -2.05 2.83
N LEU A 11 7.44 -2.10 4.09
CA LEU A 11 6.99 -3.32 4.76
C LEU A 11 5.46 -3.40 4.73
N LYS A 12 4.92 -4.52 4.23
CA LYS A 12 3.47 -4.79 4.23
C LYS A 12 2.88 -4.59 5.61
N SER A 13 1.78 -3.85 5.71
CA SER A 13 1.06 -3.52 6.95
C SER A 13 1.74 -2.51 7.90
N ALA A 14 2.98 -2.10 7.65
CA ALA A 14 3.70 -1.11 8.46
C ALA A 14 3.33 0.34 8.12
N GLN A 15 3.98 1.30 8.75
CA GLN A 15 3.75 2.74 8.56
C GLN A 15 4.11 3.19 7.14
N ALA A 16 3.52 4.32 6.74
CA ALA A 16 3.87 4.98 5.49
C ALA A 16 5.23 5.69 5.61
N TYR A 17 5.94 5.74 4.49
CA TYR A 17 7.12 6.55 4.27
C TYR A 17 6.83 7.54 3.13
N SER A 18 6.68 8.82 3.46
CA SER A 18 6.39 9.87 2.47
C SER A 18 7.65 10.29 1.74
N VAL A 19 7.55 10.46 0.42
CA VAL A 19 8.66 10.84 -0.45
C VAL A 19 8.29 12.00 -1.36
N GLN A 20 9.29 12.74 -1.85
CA GLN A 20 9.09 13.82 -2.82
C GLN A 20 9.08 13.32 -4.27
N GLN A 21 9.69 12.19 -4.52
CA GLN A 21 9.70 11.52 -5.82
C GLN A 21 9.86 10.01 -5.65
N VAL A 22 9.40 9.27 -6.66
CA VAL A 22 9.51 7.82 -6.68
C VAL A 22 9.69 7.32 -8.11
N PHE A 23 10.50 6.29 -8.30
CA PHE A 23 10.58 5.57 -9.56
C PHE A 23 9.42 4.57 -9.65
N VAL A 24 8.71 4.61 -10.76
CA VAL A 24 7.62 3.69 -11.09
C VAL A 24 8.16 2.60 -11.99
N GLN A 25 7.90 1.35 -11.63
CA GLN A 25 8.30 0.15 -12.36
C GLN A 25 7.09 -0.76 -12.58
N ALA A 26 7.27 -1.82 -13.36
CA ALA A 26 6.16 -2.70 -13.76
C ALA A 26 5.33 -3.24 -12.57
N GLN A 27 5.97 -3.51 -11.44
CA GLN A 27 5.32 -4.03 -10.22
C GLN A 27 4.75 -2.95 -9.29
N GLY A 28 4.84 -1.67 -9.66
CA GLY A 28 4.36 -0.54 -8.87
C GLY A 28 5.44 0.49 -8.54
N LEU A 29 5.30 1.18 -7.42
CA LEU A 29 6.30 2.12 -6.94
C LEU A 29 7.48 1.37 -6.32
N SER A 30 8.71 1.78 -6.64
CA SER A 30 9.92 1.21 -6.02
C SER A 30 9.83 1.30 -4.50
N PHE A 31 10.24 0.24 -3.84
CA PHE A 31 10.16 0.02 -2.39
C PHE A 31 8.73 -0.13 -1.81
N ASP A 32 7.68 -0.09 -2.61
CA ASP A 32 6.32 -0.21 -2.08
C ASP A 32 5.92 -1.68 -1.89
N ARG A 33 5.75 -2.12 -0.65
CA ARG A 33 5.43 -3.50 -0.24
C ARG A 33 6.39 -4.53 -0.84
N GLU A 34 7.69 -4.19 -0.90
CA GLU A 34 8.74 -5.13 -1.30
C GLU A 34 9.14 -6.08 -0.16
N PHE A 35 8.77 -5.75 1.07
CA PHE A 35 9.05 -6.55 2.26
C PHE A 35 7.76 -6.96 2.96
N MET A 36 7.79 -8.14 3.58
CA MET A 36 6.66 -8.72 4.29
C MET A 36 7.17 -9.59 5.45
N ILE A 37 6.43 -9.62 6.57
CA ILE A 37 6.68 -10.58 7.65
C ILE A 37 5.75 -11.76 7.47
N THR A 38 6.29 -12.99 7.64
CA THR A 38 5.51 -14.23 7.60
C THR A 38 5.76 -15.06 8.85
N GLU A 39 4.86 -15.96 9.14
CA GLU A 39 5.10 -17.13 9.98
C GLU A 39 6.13 -18.06 9.30
N LEU A 40 6.61 -19.10 9.99
CA LEU A 40 7.60 -20.03 9.42
C LEU A 40 7.07 -20.82 8.22
N ASP A 41 5.77 -21.07 8.17
CA ASP A 41 5.10 -21.75 7.06
C ASP A 41 4.88 -20.87 5.81
N GLY A 42 5.26 -19.59 5.88
CA GLY A 42 5.10 -18.63 4.80
C GLY A 42 3.77 -17.85 4.81
N THR A 43 2.87 -18.12 5.75
CA THR A 43 1.65 -17.35 5.93
C THR A 43 1.97 -15.93 6.35
N PHE A 44 1.42 -14.91 5.64
CA PHE A 44 1.74 -13.52 5.93
C PHE A 44 1.13 -13.01 7.23
N VAL A 45 1.93 -12.26 7.99
CA VAL A 45 1.50 -11.54 9.17
C VAL A 45 0.79 -10.25 8.74
N THR A 46 -0.42 -10.05 9.23
CA THR A 46 -1.25 -8.92 8.83
C THR A 46 -1.64 -8.05 10.02
N ALA A 47 -1.62 -6.71 9.82
CA ALA A 47 -2.09 -5.76 10.83
C ALA A 47 -3.57 -5.91 11.21
N ARG A 48 -4.34 -6.75 10.54
CA ARG A 48 -5.70 -7.13 10.98
C ARG A 48 -5.66 -7.93 12.28
N LYS A 49 -4.63 -8.76 12.46
CA LYS A 49 -4.42 -9.60 13.66
C LYS A 49 -3.34 -9.03 14.58
N ASP A 50 -2.26 -8.52 14.00
CA ASP A 50 -1.07 -8.06 14.71
C ASP A 50 -0.89 -6.54 14.57
N LYS A 51 -1.52 -5.79 15.47
CA LYS A 51 -1.40 -4.32 15.46
C LYS A 51 0.02 -3.81 15.66
N ILE A 52 0.94 -4.65 16.15
CA ILE A 52 2.35 -4.33 16.32
C ILE A 52 3.01 -3.86 15.02
N LEU A 53 2.53 -4.33 13.87
CA LEU A 53 3.01 -3.92 12.54
C LEU A 53 2.89 -2.41 12.30
N TYR A 54 1.90 -1.74 12.88
CA TYR A 54 1.76 -0.28 12.79
C TYR A 54 2.84 0.49 13.55
N GLN A 55 3.59 -0.17 14.43
CA GLN A 55 4.69 0.45 15.18
C GLN A 55 6.02 0.41 14.42
N PHE A 56 6.08 -0.34 13.30
CA PHE A 56 7.26 -0.36 12.45
C PHE A 56 7.23 0.81 11.47
N SER A 57 8.30 1.59 11.46
CA SER A 57 8.66 2.45 10.34
C SER A 57 9.84 1.84 9.58
N VAL A 58 9.88 2.06 8.28
CA VAL A 58 10.88 1.46 7.40
C VAL A 58 11.46 2.51 6.49
N LEU A 59 12.78 2.69 6.59
CA LEU A 59 13.54 3.62 5.75
C LEU A 59 14.25 2.84 4.64
N PRO A 60 13.90 3.04 3.36
CA PRO A 60 14.67 2.50 2.25
C PRO A 60 16.08 3.10 2.22
N ILE A 61 17.07 2.25 1.98
CA ILE A 61 18.47 2.64 1.74
C ILE A 61 18.99 1.95 0.48
N PRO A 62 20.08 2.43 -0.17
CA PRO A 62 20.53 1.85 -1.45
C PRO A 62 20.85 0.35 -1.40
N GLN A 63 21.17 -0.18 -0.23
CA GLN A 63 21.59 -1.59 -0.08
C GLN A 63 20.58 -2.44 0.68
N GLY A 64 19.35 -1.93 0.94
CA GLY A 64 18.33 -2.63 1.71
C GLY A 64 17.35 -1.68 2.40
N ILE A 65 17.06 -1.96 3.66
CA ILE A 65 16.16 -1.15 4.50
C ILE A 65 16.70 -1.02 5.93
N VAL A 66 16.28 0.04 6.62
CA VAL A 66 16.38 0.13 8.07
C VAL A 66 14.99 -0.11 8.64
N LEU A 67 14.82 -1.18 9.41
CA LEU A 67 13.63 -1.44 10.19
C LEU A 67 13.74 -0.71 11.52
N CYS A 68 12.76 0.13 11.86
CA CYS A 68 12.71 0.83 13.14
C CYS A 68 11.48 0.36 13.92
N TYR A 69 11.69 -0.01 15.17
CA TYR A 69 10.64 -0.38 16.11
C TYR A 69 10.92 0.29 17.45
N GLN A 70 10.04 1.18 17.89
CA GLN A 70 10.23 2.01 19.08
C GLN A 70 11.60 2.74 19.04
N GLN A 71 12.48 2.48 20.00
CA GLN A 71 13.83 3.08 20.09
C GLN A 71 14.92 2.19 19.48
N THR A 72 14.56 1.05 18.90
CA THR A 72 15.50 0.10 18.29
C THR A 72 15.43 0.17 16.78
N GLN A 73 16.57 -0.09 16.13
CA GLN A 73 16.63 -0.17 14.67
C GLN A 73 17.52 -1.32 14.24
N TYR A 74 17.21 -1.89 13.09
CA TYR A 74 17.98 -2.96 12.49
C TYR A 74 18.20 -2.67 10.99
N VAL A 75 19.47 -2.70 10.55
CA VAL A 75 19.81 -2.56 9.13
C VAL A 75 19.74 -3.93 8.47
N VAL A 76 18.89 -4.08 7.49
CA VAL A 76 18.72 -5.29 6.69
C VAL A 76 19.22 -5.02 5.29
N ARG A 77 20.21 -5.78 4.83
CA ARG A 77 20.81 -5.62 3.50
C ARG A 77 20.25 -6.65 2.53
N TYR A 78 20.22 -6.34 1.24
CA TYR A 78 19.81 -7.30 0.22
C TYR A 78 20.66 -8.58 0.21
N VAL A 79 21.94 -8.49 0.58
CA VAL A 79 22.84 -9.67 0.68
C VAL A 79 22.49 -10.61 1.84
N ASP A 80 21.64 -10.17 2.78
CA ASP A 80 21.18 -10.99 3.92
C ASP A 80 20.04 -11.94 3.49
N PHE A 81 19.53 -11.81 2.27
CA PHE A 81 18.47 -12.63 1.70
C PHE A 81 19.06 -13.66 0.73
N LYS A 82 19.27 -14.89 1.20
CA LYS A 82 19.99 -15.93 0.43
C LYS A 82 19.12 -17.08 -0.07
N GLN A 83 18.01 -17.34 0.56
CA GLN A 83 17.16 -18.50 0.27
C GLN A 83 15.78 -18.05 -0.17
N MET A 84 15.26 -18.67 -1.22
CA MET A 84 13.86 -18.53 -1.62
C MET A 84 13.04 -19.68 -1.05
N GLN A 85 11.88 -19.35 -0.51
CA GLN A 85 10.89 -20.33 -0.05
C GLN A 85 9.48 -19.85 -0.41
N PRO A 86 8.50 -20.75 -0.48
CA PRO A 86 7.11 -20.38 -0.65
C PRO A 86 6.63 -19.43 0.43
N CYS A 87 5.81 -18.48 0.04
CA CYS A 87 5.00 -17.66 0.93
C CYS A 87 3.63 -17.45 0.31
N GLU A 88 2.68 -16.99 1.11
CA GLU A 88 1.29 -16.84 0.70
C GLU A 88 0.80 -15.41 0.98
N VAL A 89 0.03 -14.85 0.04
CA VAL A 89 -0.76 -13.63 0.24
C VAL A 89 -2.15 -13.84 -0.33
N TRP A 90 -3.17 -13.89 0.53
CA TRP A 90 -4.58 -14.07 0.18
C TRP A 90 -4.86 -15.30 -0.71
N GLY A 91 -4.22 -16.42 -0.41
CA GLY A 91 -4.38 -17.68 -1.13
C GLY A 91 -3.47 -17.85 -2.35
N GLU A 92 -2.74 -16.81 -2.75
CA GLU A 92 -1.72 -16.91 -3.80
C GLU A 92 -0.39 -17.34 -3.19
N VAL A 93 0.15 -18.47 -3.66
CA VAL A 93 1.46 -19.01 -3.23
C VAL A 93 2.50 -18.68 -4.30
N PHE A 94 3.63 -18.12 -3.86
CA PHE A 94 4.77 -17.77 -4.73
C PHE A 94 6.07 -17.79 -3.93
N LEU A 95 7.20 -17.67 -4.62
CA LEU A 95 8.52 -17.69 -3.98
C LEU A 95 8.95 -16.27 -3.58
N SER A 96 9.57 -16.16 -2.41
CA SER A 96 10.23 -14.94 -1.93
C SER A 96 11.48 -15.27 -1.11
N TYR A 97 12.40 -14.32 -1.03
CA TYR A 97 13.62 -14.48 -0.27
C TYR A 97 13.36 -14.33 1.24
N ILE A 98 14.06 -15.14 2.05
CA ILE A 98 14.04 -15.07 3.51
C ILE A 98 15.29 -14.33 3.98
N ALA A 99 15.14 -13.42 4.94
CA ALA A 99 16.25 -12.77 5.62
C ALA A 99 17.06 -13.79 6.44
N ASP A 100 18.28 -13.42 6.79
CA ASP A 100 19.11 -14.25 7.65
C ASP A 100 18.52 -14.47 9.05
N THR A 101 19.14 -15.37 9.81
CA THR A 101 18.68 -15.75 11.14
C THR A 101 18.75 -14.59 12.15
N GLN A 102 19.69 -13.65 12.00
CA GLN A 102 19.85 -12.55 12.97
C GLN A 102 18.67 -11.56 12.85
N VAL A 103 18.31 -11.19 11.61
CA VAL A 103 17.11 -10.36 11.34
C VAL A 103 15.86 -11.05 11.90
N ASN A 104 15.69 -12.34 11.59
CA ASN A 104 14.52 -13.10 12.01
C ASN A 104 14.43 -13.27 13.53
N HIS A 105 15.56 -13.49 14.23
CA HIS A 105 15.59 -13.50 15.69
C HIS A 105 15.20 -12.16 16.30
N TRP A 106 15.70 -11.04 15.76
CA TRP A 106 15.34 -9.71 16.23
C TRP A 106 13.83 -9.47 16.07
N LEU A 107 13.25 -9.80 14.93
CA LEU A 107 11.81 -9.70 14.70
C LEU A 107 11.01 -10.62 15.62
N SER A 108 11.44 -11.88 15.75
CA SER A 108 10.76 -12.86 16.60
C SER A 108 10.74 -12.43 18.07
N SER A 109 11.78 -11.76 18.55
CA SER A 109 11.79 -11.20 19.90
C SER A 109 10.74 -10.10 20.11
N ILE A 110 10.45 -9.29 19.05
CA ILE A 110 9.42 -8.26 19.08
C ILE A 110 8.01 -8.88 19.00
N PHE A 111 7.83 -9.86 18.11
CA PHE A 111 6.54 -10.53 17.91
C PHE A 111 6.19 -11.55 18.99
N GLN A 112 7.15 -11.90 19.87
CA GLN A 112 7.04 -12.95 20.91
C GLN A 112 6.63 -14.32 20.33
N ARG A 113 7.02 -14.57 19.07
CA ARG A 113 6.88 -15.83 18.35
C ARG A 113 7.80 -15.85 17.13
N GLU A 114 8.05 -17.02 16.59
CA GLU A 114 8.91 -17.15 15.41
C GLU A 114 8.26 -16.55 14.17
N VAL A 115 8.95 -15.58 13.56
CA VAL A 115 8.55 -14.92 12.32
C VAL A 115 9.77 -14.74 11.41
N GLN A 116 9.52 -14.53 10.13
CA GLN A 116 10.54 -14.32 9.12
C GLN A 116 10.26 -13.07 8.30
N LEU A 117 11.30 -12.27 8.05
CA LEU A 117 11.22 -11.21 7.07
C LEU A 117 11.40 -11.79 5.67
N ARG A 118 10.52 -11.41 4.77
CA ARG A 118 10.55 -11.77 3.35
C ARG A 118 10.86 -10.55 2.50
N TRP A 119 11.64 -10.77 1.44
CA TRP A 119 11.88 -9.81 0.38
C TRP A 119 11.46 -10.39 -0.96
N LEU A 120 10.81 -9.55 -1.75
CA LEU A 120 10.27 -9.91 -3.06
C LEU A 120 11.36 -10.32 -4.07
N GLY A 121 12.58 -9.81 -3.89
CA GLY A 121 13.65 -9.89 -4.88
C GLY A 121 13.65 -8.70 -5.84
N VAL A 122 14.61 -8.69 -6.74
CA VAL A 122 14.70 -7.67 -7.80
C VAL A 122 13.53 -7.82 -8.78
N GLU A 123 13.16 -9.06 -9.08
CA GLU A 123 12.02 -9.41 -9.94
C GLU A 123 11.02 -10.22 -9.13
N SER A 124 9.80 -9.72 -9.03
CA SER A 124 8.75 -10.42 -8.32
C SER A 124 8.33 -11.71 -9.02
N GLN A 125 8.24 -12.78 -8.24
CA GLN A 125 7.64 -14.04 -8.70
C GLN A 125 6.10 -14.04 -8.55
N ARG A 126 5.55 -13.04 -7.90
CA ARG A 126 4.10 -12.84 -7.77
C ARG A 126 3.57 -12.08 -8.98
N GLN A 127 2.47 -12.56 -9.54
CA GLN A 127 1.84 -11.93 -10.70
C GLN A 127 0.39 -11.55 -10.41
N LEU A 128 -0.02 -10.40 -10.92
CA LEU A 128 -1.43 -10.04 -11.00
C LEU A 128 -2.10 -10.92 -12.05
N THR A 129 -2.79 -11.97 -11.63
CA THR A 129 -3.29 -13.06 -12.49
C THR A 129 -4.13 -12.56 -13.68
N ALA A 130 -4.95 -11.53 -13.47
CA ALA A 130 -5.82 -10.98 -14.52
C ALA A 130 -5.06 -10.30 -15.68
N MET A 131 -3.80 -9.88 -15.48
CA MET A 131 -3.04 -9.05 -16.43
C MET A 131 -1.63 -9.58 -16.72
N ALA A 132 -1.23 -10.69 -16.10
CA ALA A 132 0.11 -11.26 -16.20
C ALA A 132 1.24 -10.23 -15.93
N LYS A 133 1.01 -9.28 -14.99
CA LYS A 133 1.99 -8.28 -14.61
C LYS A 133 2.60 -8.59 -13.24
N PRO A 134 3.89 -8.33 -13.03
CA PRO A 134 4.52 -8.52 -11.72
C PRO A 134 3.84 -7.64 -10.67
N MET A 135 3.79 -8.13 -9.44
CA MET A 135 3.15 -7.46 -8.32
C MET A 135 3.99 -7.55 -7.05
N SER A 136 3.97 -6.49 -6.24
CA SER A 136 4.58 -6.50 -4.91
C SER A 136 3.75 -7.30 -3.90
N PHE A 137 4.10 -7.28 -2.61
CA PHE A 137 3.27 -7.86 -1.55
C PHE A 137 1.99 -7.05 -1.24
N ALA A 138 1.59 -6.12 -2.11
CA ALA A 138 0.33 -5.39 -1.99
C ALA A 138 -0.89 -6.34 -1.95
N ASP A 139 -2.02 -5.91 -1.35
CA ASP A 139 -3.16 -6.80 -1.13
C ASP A 139 -3.87 -7.19 -2.43
N SER A 140 -4.06 -6.26 -3.36
CA SER A 140 -4.83 -6.52 -4.59
C SER A 140 -4.23 -5.91 -5.85
N ASN A 141 -3.67 -4.72 -5.78
CA ASN A 141 -3.10 -4.01 -6.94
C ASN A 141 -1.93 -3.13 -6.50
N PRO A 142 -1.01 -2.82 -7.42
CA PRO A 142 0.26 -2.18 -7.04
C PRO A 142 0.13 -0.74 -6.57
N ILE A 143 -0.82 0.04 -7.10
CA ILE A 143 -0.89 1.48 -6.80
C ILE A 143 -2.32 1.87 -6.44
N LEU A 144 -2.47 2.60 -5.34
CA LEU A 144 -3.72 3.24 -4.93
C LEU A 144 -3.60 4.76 -5.09
N LEU A 145 -4.47 5.34 -5.91
CA LEU A 145 -4.64 6.78 -6.05
C LEU A 145 -5.91 7.22 -5.33
N CYS A 146 -5.81 8.31 -4.56
CA CYS A 146 -6.93 8.96 -3.90
C CYS A 146 -6.89 10.48 -4.14
N SER A 147 -8.05 11.13 -4.06
CA SER A 147 -8.21 12.58 -4.20
C SER A 147 -8.48 13.24 -2.86
N GLN A 148 -7.87 14.41 -2.63
CA GLN A 148 -8.19 15.25 -1.46
C GLN A 148 -9.62 15.78 -1.50
N LYS A 149 -10.16 16.07 -2.70
CA LYS A 149 -11.56 16.48 -2.85
C LYS A 149 -12.53 15.38 -2.43
N SER A 150 -12.22 14.12 -2.77
CA SER A 150 -13.03 12.97 -2.36
C SER A 150 -12.93 12.73 -0.84
N LEU A 151 -11.73 12.89 -0.26
CA LEU A 151 -11.57 12.84 1.20
C LEU A 151 -12.39 13.94 1.90
N HIS A 152 -12.35 15.16 1.38
CA HIS A 152 -13.14 16.27 1.92
C HIS A 152 -14.64 15.95 1.92
N GLN A 153 -15.15 15.32 0.85
CA GLN A 153 -16.56 14.91 0.80
C GLN A 153 -16.87 13.83 1.85
N ILE A 154 -15.98 12.87 2.07
CA ILE A 154 -16.16 11.88 3.15
C ILE A 154 -16.16 12.58 4.52
N GLN A 155 -15.27 13.53 4.73
CA GLN A 155 -15.22 14.30 5.98
C GLN A 155 -16.52 15.06 6.27
N GLN A 156 -17.20 15.57 5.23
CA GLN A 156 -18.51 16.19 5.40
C GLN A 156 -19.60 15.22 5.84
N TRP A 157 -19.50 13.96 5.47
CA TRP A 157 -20.45 12.92 5.85
C TRP A 157 -20.14 12.26 7.20
N ALA A 158 -18.85 12.20 7.55
CA ALA A 158 -18.39 11.47 8.72
C ALA A 158 -18.58 12.27 10.02
N PRO A 159 -19.04 11.62 11.10
CA PRO A 159 -19.16 12.25 12.41
C PRO A 159 -17.84 12.36 13.18
N VAL A 160 -16.73 11.88 12.58
CA VAL A 160 -15.39 11.85 13.16
C VAL A 160 -14.38 12.43 12.17
N GLU A 161 -13.20 12.80 12.65
CA GLU A 161 -12.11 13.20 11.77
C GLU A 161 -11.65 12.02 10.90
N VAL A 162 -11.49 12.26 9.59
CA VAL A 162 -11.05 11.28 8.62
C VAL A 162 -9.80 11.79 7.91
N THR A 163 -8.73 11.02 7.93
CA THR A 163 -7.46 11.40 7.33
C THR A 163 -7.09 10.51 6.15
N MET A 164 -6.34 11.05 5.19
CA MET A 164 -5.85 10.29 4.02
C MET A 164 -4.98 9.09 4.44
N ALA A 165 -4.26 9.20 5.54
CA ALA A 165 -3.37 8.16 6.03
C ALA A 165 -4.11 6.84 6.38
N GLN A 166 -5.37 6.91 6.83
CA GLN A 166 -6.21 5.74 7.11
C GLN A 166 -6.45 4.89 5.85
N PHE A 167 -6.45 5.51 4.67
CA PHE A 167 -6.70 4.84 3.39
C PHE A 167 -5.45 4.28 2.74
N ARG A 168 -4.26 4.64 3.23
CA ARG A 168 -2.97 4.12 2.77
C ARG A 168 -2.74 4.32 1.26
N ALA A 169 -3.10 5.52 0.76
CA ALA A 169 -2.90 5.88 -0.64
C ALA A 169 -1.41 6.02 -0.99
N ASN A 170 -1.03 5.51 -2.15
CA ASN A 170 0.31 5.69 -2.70
C ASN A 170 0.47 7.07 -3.33
N ILE A 171 -0.51 7.47 -4.14
CA ILE A 171 -0.56 8.75 -4.84
C ILE A 171 -1.79 9.51 -4.33
N VAL A 172 -1.58 10.72 -3.83
CA VAL A 172 -2.66 11.63 -3.46
C VAL A 172 -2.62 12.83 -4.37
N ILE A 173 -3.77 13.22 -4.91
CA ILE A 173 -3.93 14.38 -5.77
C ILE A 173 -4.85 15.42 -5.11
N ASP A 174 -4.73 16.68 -5.54
CA ASP A 174 -5.64 17.76 -5.11
C ASP A 174 -7.11 17.49 -5.50
N GLY A 175 -7.34 17.05 -6.74
CA GLY A 175 -8.67 16.84 -7.32
C GLY A 175 -9.44 18.14 -7.57
N GLN A 176 -10.44 18.09 -8.47
CA GLN A 176 -11.34 19.21 -8.74
C GLN A 176 -12.75 18.93 -8.23
N THR A 177 -13.26 17.74 -8.50
CA THR A 177 -14.58 17.26 -8.10
C THR A 177 -14.42 15.98 -7.28
N ALA A 178 -15.20 15.83 -6.24
CA ALA A 178 -15.20 14.62 -5.43
C ALA A 178 -15.58 13.40 -6.28
N PHE A 179 -14.82 12.32 -6.12
CA PHE A 179 -14.98 11.02 -6.79
C PHE A 179 -14.85 11.04 -8.31
N ALA A 180 -14.37 12.14 -8.91
CA ALA A 180 -14.13 12.21 -10.35
C ALA A 180 -13.09 11.18 -10.82
N GLU A 181 -12.13 10.82 -9.95
CA GLU A 181 -11.13 9.80 -10.23
C GLU A 181 -11.73 8.43 -10.55
N GLU A 182 -12.93 8.13 -10.10
CA GLU A 182 -13.59 6.84 -10.31
C GLU A 182 -14.03 6.60 -11.77
N LEU A 183 -14.18 7.68 -12.54
CA LEU A 183 -14.52 7.62 -13.95
C LEU A 183 -13.28 7.47 -14.85
N TRP A 184 -12.08 7.71 -14.35
CA TRP A 184 -10.88 7.68 -15.17
C TRP A 184 -10.50 6.25 -15.55
N ARG A 185 -10.02 6.07 -16.78
CA ARG A 185 -9.59 4.78 -17.30
C ARG A 185 -8.12 4.77 -17.68
N VAL A 186 -7.59 5.89 -18.16
CA VAL A 186 -6.17 6.09 -18.42
C VAL A 186 -5.81 7.50 -17.96
N ILE A 187 -4.77 7.61 -17.16
CA ILE A 187 -4.21 8.89 -16.72
C ILE A 187 -2.72 8.95 -17.00
N GLN A 188 -2.19 10.15 -17.08
CA GLN A 188 -0.76 10.42 -17.15
C GLN A 188 -0.36 11.31 -15.97
N ILE A 189 0.73 10.95 -15.28
CA ILE A 189 1.36 11.77 -14.24
C ILE A 189 2.83 11.93 -14.62
N GLY A 190 3.26 13.16 -14.88
CA GLY A 190 4.59 13.39 -15.45
C GLY A 190 4.76 12.62 -16.76
N GLU A 191 5.74 11.73 -16.82
CA GLU A 191 6.01 10.88 -17.99
C GLU A 191 5.36 9.49 -17.92
N VAL A 192 4.71 9.16 -16.79
CA VAL A 192 4.18 7.81 -16.56
C VAL A 192 2.70 7.74 -16.87
N MET A 193 2.34 6.75 -17.68
CA MET A 193 0.96 6.39 -17.98
C MET A 193 0.48 5.32 -17.00
N PHE A 194 -0.74 5.48 -16.50
CA PHE A 194 -1.39 4.53 -15.61
C PHE A 194 -2.76 4.13 -16.17
N GLU A 195 -3.07 2.86 -16.04
CA GLU A 195 -4.37 2.32 -16.40
C GLU A 195 -5.16 1.92 -15.15
N PHE A 196 -6.44 2.24 -15.15
CA PHE A 196 -7.40 1.84 -14.13
C PHE A 196 -7.61 0.33 -14.13
N VAL A 197 -7.63 -0.24 -12.94
CA VAL A 197 -7.94 -1.67 -12.75
C VAL A 197 -9.33 -1.83 -12.14
N GLN A 198 -9.55 -1.19 -10.99
CA GLN A 198 -10.81 -1.27 -10.24
C GLN A 198 -10.91 -0.17 -9.18
N HIS A 199 -12.11 0.09 -8.71
CA HIS A 199 -12.32 0.90 -7.51
C HIS A 199 -11.75 0.16 -6.28
N CYS A 200 -11.14 0.91 -5.38
CA CYS A 200 -10.60 0.32 -4.16
C CYS A 200 -11.71 0.08 -3.13
N THR A 201 -12.12 -1.18 -2.97
CA THR A 201 -13.05 -1.56 -1.91
C THR A 201 -12.37 -1.46 -0.55
N ARG A 202 -13.09 -0.90 0.42
CA ARG A 202 -12.55 -0.65 1.76
C ARG A 202 -13.02 -1.70 2.75
N CYS A 203 -12.15 -2.01 3.70
CA CYS A 203 -12.47 -2.90 4.82
C CYS A 203 -12.35 -2.13 6.14
N VAL A 204 -12.72 -2.75 7.24
CA VAL A 204 -12.69 -2.15 8.59
C VAL A 204 -11.33 -1.62 9.03
N MET A 205 -10.25 -1.97 8.32
CA MET A 205 -8.90 -1.45 8.65
C MET A 205 -8.78 0.06 8.54
N ILE A 206 -9.63 0.73 7.74
CA ILE A 206 -9.65 2.20 7.66
C ILE A 206 -10.20 2.86 8.94
N THR A 207 -10.80 2.08 9.83
CA THR A 207 -11.31 2.56 11.13
C THR A 207 -10.26 2.57 12.22
N ARG A 208 -9.04 2.11 11.90
CA ARG A 208 -7.96 2.05 12.88
C ARG A 208 -7.39 3.44 13.13
N ASP A 209 -7.36 3.83 14.38
CA ASP A 209 -6.65 5.02 14.83
C ASP A 209 -5.14 4.84 14.62
N LEU A 210 -4.48 5.83 14.02
CA LEU A 210 -3.06 5.72 13.64
C LEU A 210 -2.10 5.98 14.81
N GLN A 211 -2.58 6.50 15.94
CA GLN A 211 -1.78 6.74 17.14
C GLN A 211 -1.92 5.61 18.14
N THR A 212 -3.16 5.24 18.47
CA THR A 212 -3.45 4.19 19.45
C THR A 212 -3.42 2.79 18.84
N HIS A 213 -3.55 2.69 17.52
CA HIS A 213 -3.69 1.46 16.75
C HIS A 213 -4.92 0.61 17.12
N GLU A 214 -5.91 1.22 17.77
CA GLU A 214 -7.19 0.57 18.06
C GLU A 214 -8.21 0.83 16.95
N LEU A 215 -9.18 -0.07 16.80
CA LEU A 215 -10.28 0.14 15.87
C LEU A 215 -11.30 1.11 16.50
N ASN A 216 -11.82 2.04 15.69
CA ASN A 216 -12.88 2.92 16.11
C ASN A 216 -14.13 2.11 16.51
N PRO A 217 -14.67 2.25 17.73
CA PRO A 217 -15.79 1.44 18.22
C PRO A 217 -17.09 1.67 17.43
N HIS A 218 -17.23 2.82 16.77
CA HIS A 218 -18.38 3.14 15.92
C HIS A 218 -18.16 2.73 14.46
N VAL A 219 -17.02 2.08 14.17
CA VAL A 219 -16.64 1.57 12.85
C VAL A 219 -16.54 2.69 11.80
N GLU A 220 -16.21 3.91 12.21
CA GLU A 220 -16.00 5.05 11.29
C GLU A 220 -14.55 5.09 10.78
N PRO A 221 -14.31 5.54 9.55
CA PRO A 221 -15.25 6.04 8.53
C PRO A 221 -15.87 4.95 7.63
N PHE A 222 -15.68 3.67 7.93
CA PHE A 222 -16.20 2.56 7.13
C PHE A 222 -17.73 2.57 7.05
N ARG A 223 -18.41 2.87 8.17
CA ARG A 223 -19.87 2.97 8.24
C ARG A 223 -20.39 4.11 7.37
N THR A 224 -19.76 5.28 7.45
CA THR A 224 -20.06 6.44 6.60
C THR A 224 -19.96 6.08 5.12
N LEU A 225 -18.84 5.49 4.71
CA LEU A 225 -18.66 5.05 3.31
C LEU A 225 -19.69 4.01 2.89
N LYS A 226 -20.05 3.07 3.76
CA LYS A 226 -21.06 2.05 3.46
C LYS A 226 -22.45 2.64 3.27
N THR A 227 -22.73 3.76 3.90
CA THR A 227 -24.03 4.46 3.75
C THR A 227 -24.07 5.34 2.50
N HIS A 228 -22.96 6.04 2.19
CA HIS A 228 -22.97 7.12 1.21
C HIS A 228 -22.23 6.80 -0.08
N HIS A 229 -21.28 5.85 -0.05
CA HIS A 229 -20.39 5.63 -1.20
C HIS A 229 -19.99 4.16 -1.39
N THR A 230 -20.79 3.44 -2.13
CA THR A 230 -20.61 2.00 -2.40
C THR A 230 -20.59 1.70 -3.91
N ASN A 231 -19.91 0.62 -4.27
CA ASN A 231 -20.04 0.06 -5.61
C ASN A 231 -21.40 -0.67 -5.80
N ALA A 232 -21.66 -1.15 -7.03
CA ALA A 232 -22.89 -1.87 -7.37
C ALA A 232 -23.14 -3.14 -6.52
N ARG A 233 -22.12 -3.66 -5.83
CA ARG A 233 -22.23 -4.82 -4.91
C ARG A 233 -22.44 -4.39 -3.45
N GLY A 234 -22.68 -3.11 -3.18
CA GLY A 234 -22.87 -2.56 -1.84
C GLY A 234 -21.60 -2.58 -0.97
N LYS A 235 -20.39 -2.71 -1.57
CA LYS A 235 -19.13 -2.60 -0.85
C LYS A 235 -18.67 -1.16 -0.84
N PRO A 236 -18.28 -0.59 0.33
CA PRO A 236 -17.75 0.77 0.39
C PRO A 236 -16.47 0.88 -0.43
N ILE A 237 -16.34 1.98 -1.18
CA ILE A 237 -15.20 2.27 -2.03
C ILE A 237 -14.61 3.63 -1.68
N PHE A 238 -13.30 3.80 -1.93
CA PHE A 238 -12.61 5.08 -1.91
C PHE A 238 -11.27 4.95 -2.62
N GLY A 239 -11.08 5.76 -3.67
CA GLY A 239 -9.92 5.75 -4.54
C GLY A 239 -9.95 4.64 -5.58
N ILE A 240 -8.97 4.68 -6.47
CA ILE A 240 -8.83 3.78 -7.60
C ILE A 240 -7.50 3.04 -7.58
N HIS A 241 -7.53 1.80 -7.98
CA HIS A 241 -6.33 1.01 -8.22
C HIS A 241 -5.84 1.19 -9.65
N LEU A 242 -4.53 1.40 -9.76
CA LEU A 242 -3.84 1.66 -11.02
C LEU A 242 -2.69 0.66 -11.23
N ILE A 243 -2.40 0.40 -12.50
CA ILE A 243 -1.18 -0.26 -12.95
C ILE A 243 -0.40 0.67 -13.88
N PRO A 244 0.93 0.72 -13.78
CA PRO A 244 1.76 1.49 -14.69
C PRO A 244 1.82 0.81 -16.06
N GLN A 245 1.85 1.62 -17.14
CA GLN A 245 2.03 1.15 -18.51
C GLN A 245 3.48 1.31 -18.99
N ASN A 246 4.23 2.19 -18.37
CA ASN A 246 5.66 2.42 -18.60
C ASN A 246 6.35 2.78 -17.28
N SER A 247 7.67 2.67 -17.27
CA SER A 247 8.49 3.12 -16.15
C SER A 247 8.83 4.60 -16.27
N GLY A 248 9.12 5.26 -15.15
CA GLY A 248 9.51 6.65 -15.10
C GLY A 248 9.50 7.18 -13.67
N ILE A 249 9.71 8.48 -13.50
CA ILE A 249 9.71 9.13 -12.19
C ILE A 249 8.44 9.96 -12.03
N VAL A 250 7.78 9.80 -10.89
CA VAL A 250 6.66 10.65 -10.46
C VAL A 250 7.11 11.49 -9.27
N ARG A 251 6.76 12.78 -9.27
CA ARG A 251 7.12 13.75 -8.24
C ARG A 251 5.88 14.40 -7.62
N VAL A 252 6.00 14.83 -6.39
CA VAL A 252 5.04 15.78 -5.80
C VAL A 252 5.09 17.06 -6.63
N GLY A 253 3.91 17.58 -6.99
CA GLY A 253 3.75 18.70 -7.91
C GLY A 253 3.57 18.31 -9.38
N ASP A 254 3.85 17.08 -9.79
CA ASP A 254 3.61 16.63 -11.15
C ASP A 254 2.13 16.78 -11.53
N ARG A 255 1.90 17.26 -12.76
CA ARG A 255 0.58 17.44 -13.32
C ARG A 255 -0.03 16.08 -13.67
N LEU A 256 -1.28 15.87 -13.26
CA LEU A 256 -2.11 14.77 -13.71
C LEU A 256 -2.99 15.22 -14.88
N GLN A 257 -2.99 14.42 -15.94
CA GLN A 257 -3.86 14.56 -17.10
C GLN A 257 -4.71 13.29 -17.25
N VAL A 258 -6.02 13.47 -17.47
CA VAL A 258 -6.92 12.37 -17.81
C VAL A 258 -6.87 12.18 -19.31
N ILE A 259 -6.40 11.01 -19.75
CA ILE A 259 -6.25 10.66 -21.17
C ILE A 259 -7.52 9.99 -21.69
N ARG A 260 -8.13 9.15 -20.85
CA ARG A 260 -9.41 8.48 -21.14
C ARG A 260 -10.25 8.37 -19.90
N SER A 261 -11.54 8.68 -20.04
CA SER A 261 -12.56 8.56 -19.00
C SER A 261 -13.73 7.75 -19.51
N GLU A 262 -14.55 7.18 -18.61
CA GLU A 262 -15.89 6.72 -18.99
C GLU A 262 -16.75 7.93 -19.34
N GLU A 263 -17.57 7.78 -20.37
CA GLU A 263 -18.69 8.71 -20.64
C GLU A 263 -19.80 8.43 -19.62
N ILE A 264 -20.34 9.49 -19.03
CA ILE A 264 -21.47 9.43 -18.08
C ILE A 264 -22.78 9.24 -18.84
#